data_34a1a96ad5a881fc66102c61d4849c42
#
_entry.id   34a1a96ad5a881fc66102c61d4849c42
#
_cell.length_a   1.000
_cell.length_b   1.000
_cell.length_c   1.000
_cell.angle_alpha   90.00
_cell.angle_beta   90.00
_cell.angle_gamma   90.00
#
_symmetry.space_group_name_H-M   'P 1'
#
loop_
_entity.id
_entity.type
_entity.pdbx_description
1 polymer ?
#
loop_
_entity_poly.entity_id
_entity_poly.type
_entity_poly.pdbx_seq_one_letter_code
_entity_poly.pdbx_strand_id
1 'polypeptide(L)'
;MKKIQISPSILSADFSQLGNEIKRLEEGGADFIHVDVMDGHFVPNLTIGPPVIKALKKNCSIKFDVHLMISPVHKYIDAYSEAGADIITIHPEATEDLSNSIKKIKELGKKVGVSLNPETKVNVIIDYLDKIDLVLIMSVNPGFGGQKFMPEVLSKIKELKKIQKEKNIDFDIEIDGGINFENSKIAIEAGANILVSGTTIFKSNNGAIKKNIDLLKSS
;
A
#
# COMPACT_ATOMS: atom_id res chain seq x y z
N MET A 1 -8.30 9.15 -17.16
CA MET A 1 -7.67 8.94 -15.83
C MET A 1 -8.12 7.58 -15.30
N LYS A 2 -7.26 6.84 -14.57
CA LYS A 2 -7.69 5.63 -13.86
C LYS A 2 -8.72 6.01 -12.79
N LYS A 3 -9.61 5.07 -12.44
CA LYS A 3 -10.56 5.21 -11.32
C LYS A 3 -9.77 5.31 -10.01
N ILE A 4 -10.15 6.24 -9.13
CA ILE A 4 -9.56 6.34 -7.79
C ILE A 4 -10.03 5.17 -6.94
N GLN A 5 -9.09 4.51 -6.29
CA GLN A 5 -9.30 3.36 -5.42
C GLN A 5 -8.80 3.68 -4.01
N ILE A 6 -9.48 3.14 -3.02
CA ILE A 6 -9.13 3.33 -1.61
C ILE A 6 -8.67 2.01 -1.00
N SER A 7 -7.49 2.04 -0.39
CA SER A 7 -6.84 0.92 0.31
C SER A 7 -6.71 1.27 1.80
N PRO A 8 -7.75 1.02 2.63
CA PRO A 8 -7.70 1.33 4.06
C PRO A 8 -6.61 0.54 4.77
N SER A 9 -5.69 1.25 5.46
CA SER A 9 -4.68 0.59 6.30
C SER A 9 -5.27 0.13 7.62
N ILE A 10 -5.32 -1.18 7.83
CA ILE A 10 -5.80 -1.78 9.09
C ILE A 10 -4.84 -1.58 10.26
N LEU A 11 -3.68 -0.97 10.04
CA LEU A 11 -2.79 -0.51 11.12
C LEU A 11 -3.49 0.48 12.06
N SER A 12 -4.50 1.22 11.56
CA SER A 12 -5.30 2.16 12.34
C SER A 12 -6.60 1.57 12.90
N ALA A 13 -6.91 0.31 12.62
CA ALA A 13 -8.09 -0.39 13.10
C ALA A 13 -7.94 -0.85 14.56
N ASP A 14 -9.05 -1.30 15.15
CA ASP A 14 -9.02 -2.00 16.43
C ASP A 14 -8.51 -3.44 16.22
N PHE A 15 -7.27 -3.72 16.61
CA PHE A 15 -6.66 -5.05 16.48
C PHE A 15 -7.38 -6.14 17.25
N SER A 16 -8.13 -5.79 18.30
CA SER A 16 -8.95 -6.76 19.06
C SER A 16 -10.15 -7.27 18.25
N GLN A 17 -10.52 -6.57 17.17
CA GLN A 17 -11.70 -6.84 16.34
C GLN A 17 -11.43 -6.80 14.83
N LEU A 18 -10.20 -7.10 14.39
CA LEU A 18 -9.81 -6.99 12.99
C LEU A 18 -10.78 -7.64 12.00
N GLY A 19 -11.36 -8.80 12.34
CA GLY A 19 -12.37 -9.46 11.51
C GLY A 19 -13.61 -8.60 11.27
N ASN A 20 -14.11 -7.94 12.32
CA ASN A 20 -15.24 -7.01 12.22
C ASN A 20 -14.86 -5.73 11.46
N GLU A 21 -13.66 -5.21 11.70
CA GLU A 21 -13.17 -4.01 11.00
C GLU A 21 -13.06 -4.24 9.50
N ILE A 22 -12.53 -5.38 9.06
CA ILE A 22 -12.47 -5.74 7.63
C ILE A 22 -13.86 -5.84 7.02
N LYS A 23 -14.82 -6.46 7.72
CA LYS A 23 -16.19 -6.53 7.24
C LYS A 23 -16.81 -5.13 7.07
N ARG A 24 -16.59 -4.22 8.01
CA ARG A 24 -17.03 -2.82 7.92
C ARG A 24 -16.39 -2.10 6.71
N LEU A 25 -15.12 -2.38 6.40
CA LEU A 25 -14.44 -1.83 5.23
C LEU A 25 -15.04 -2.39 3.93
N GLU A 26 -15.35 -3.67 3.87
CA GLU A 26 -16.00 -4.32 2.74
C GLU A 26 -17.38 -3.72 2.48
N GLU A 27 -18.23 -3.63 3.51
CA GLU A 27 -19.53 -2.98 3.45
C GLU A 27 -19.44 -1.48 3.11
N GLY A 28 -18.36 -0.83 3.52
CA GLY A 28 -18.04 0.57 3.23
C GLY A 28 -17.56 0.84 1.80
N GLY A 29 -17.30 -0.22 1.01
CA GLY A 29 -16.90 -0.10 -0.39
C GLY A 29 -15.42 0.22 -0.59
N ALA A 30 -14.54 -0.27 0.29
CA ALA A 30 -13.10 -0.27 0.08
C ALA A 30 -12.74 -1.10 -1.16
N ASP A 31 -11.72 -0.69 -1.89
CA ASP A 31 -11.26 -1.42 -3.09
C ASP A 31 -10.20 -2.47 -2.75
N PHE A 32 -9.41 -2.22 -1.70
CA PHE A 32 -8.40 -3.11 -1.13
C PHE A 32 -8.44 -3.08 0.40
N ILE A 33 -7.72 -3.99 1.03
CA ILE A 33 -7.33 -3.91 2.45
C ILE A 33 -5.80 -3.76 2.48
N HIS A 34 -5.30 -2.62 2.94
CA HIS A 34 -3.87 -2.41 3.11
C HIS A 34 -3.39 -3.00 4.43
N VAL A 35 -2.35 -3.85 4.34
CA VAL A 35 -1.81 -4.58 5.48
C VAL A 35 -0.34 -4.22 5.66
N ASP A 36 -0.05 -3.36 6.63
CA ASP A 36 1.30 -2.95 6.99
C ASP A 36 2.00 -4.02 7.83
N VAL A 37 2.92 -4.77 7.22
CA VAL A 37 3.70 -5.82 7.86
C VAL A 37 5.05 -5.27 8.30
N MET A 38 5.34 -5.34 9.59
CA MET A 38 6.55 -4.81 10.21
C MET A 38 7.19 -5.84 11.13
N ASP A 39 8.53 -5.91 11.13
CA ASP A 39 9.31 -6.96 11.82
C ASP A 39 10.16 -6.45 13.00
N GLY A 40 10.12 -5.14 13.29
CA GLY A 40 10.99 -4.53 14.30
C GLY A 40 12.47 -4.43 13.88
N HIS A 41 12.77 -4.78 12.62
CA HIS A 41 14.13 -4.77 12.08
C HIS A 41 14.25 -3.74 10.94
N PHE A 42 13.43 -3.85 9.90
CA PHE A 42 13.39 -2.86 8.81
C PHE A 42 12.82 -1.52 9.30
N VAL A 43 11.80 -1.59 10.16
CA VAL A 43 11.20 -0.44 10.85
C VAL A 43 11.08 -0.73 12.34
N PRO A 44 11.11 0.31 13.23
CA PRO A 44 11.10 0.12 14.69
C PRO A 44 9.68 -0.16 15.23
N ASN A 45 8.93 -1.05 14.61
CA ASN A 45 7.59 -1.46 15.01
C ASN A 45 7.34 -2.92 14.62
N LEU A 46 6.43 -3.60 15.32
CA LEU A 46 5.97 -4.96 15.05
C LEU A 46 4.46 -4.94 14.83
N THR A 47 3.96 -5.62 13.79
CA THR A 47 2.53 -5.60 13.48
C THR A 47 1.96 -6.99 13.22
N ILE A 48 1.75 -7.37 11.96
CA ILE A 48 0.92 -8.49 11.53
C ILE A 48 1.78 -9.54 10.80
N GLY A 49 1.65 -10.79 11.23
CA GLY A 49 2.28 -11.93 10.55
C GLY A 49 1.31 -12.72 9.65
N PRO A 50 1.84 -13.67 8.84
CA PRO A 50 1.05 -14.47 7.90
C PRO A 50 -0.16 -15.19 8.51
N PRO A 51 -0.13 -15.72 9.75
CA PRO A 51 -1.28 -16.37 10.36
C PRO A 51 -2.49 -15.45 10.53
N VAL A 52 -2.28 -14.16 10.85
CA VAL A 52 -3.36 -13.17 10.98
C VAL A 52 -3.98 -12.89 9.62
N ILE A 53 -3.16 -12.63 8.59
CA ILE A 53 -3.63 -12.41 7.21
C ILE A 53 -4.46 -13.59 6.73
N LYS A 54 -3.96 -14.81 6.94
CA LYS A 54 -4.66 -16.05 6.55
C LYS A 54 -6.01 -16.21 7.24
N ALA A 55 -6.11 -15.82 8.52
CA ALA A 55 -7.36 -15.86 9.26
C ALA A 55 -8.36 -14.83 8.73
N LEU A 56 -7.91 -13.61 8.47
CA LEU A 56 -8.73 -12.52 7.96
C LEU A 56 -9.23 -12.77 6.54
N LYS A 57 -8.36 -13.28 5.66
CA LYS A 57 -8.68 -13.53 4.24
C LYS A 57 -9.82 -14.54 4.06
N LYS A 58 -10.00 -15.49 4.97
CA LYS A 58 -11.08 -16.49 4.91
C LYS A 58 -12.48 -15.88 4.94
N ASN A 59 -12.63 -14.69 5.52
CA ASN A 59 -13.92 -14.04 5.74
C ASN A 59 -14.07 -12.72 4.97
N CYS A 60 -13.23 -12.50 3.97
CA CYS A 60 -13.18 -11.26 3.20
C CYS A 60 -13.02 -11.53 1.71
N SER A 61 -13.86 -10.91 0.88
CA SER A 61 -13.78 -11.00 -0.57
C SER A 61 -12.88 -9.91 -1.19
N ILE A 62 -12.59 -8.85 -0.44
CA ILE A 62 -11.71 -7.76 -0.91
C ILE A 62 -10.28 -8.28 -1.07
N LYS A 63 -9.57 -7.70 -2.03
CA LYS A 63 -8.15 -7.99 -2.26
C LYS A 63 -7.29 -7.43 -1.14
N PHE A 64 -6.30 -8.21 -0.71
CA PHE A 64 -5.31 -7.80 0.26
C PHE A 64 -4.07 -7.27 -0.45
N ASP A 65 -3.78 -6.03 -0.19
CA ASP A 65 -2.58 -5.30 -0.56
C ASP A 65 -1.60 -5.37 0.63
N VAL A 66 -0.61 -6.26 0.52
CA VAL A 66 0.28 -6.59 1.63
C VAL A 66 1.62 -5.88 1.45
N HIS A 67 1.86 -4.88 2.27
CA HIS A 67 3.04 -4.04 2.27
C HIS A 67 4.07 -4.56 3.27
N LEU A 68 5.18 -5.10 2.74
CA LEU A 68 6.21 -5.77 3.52
C LEU A 68 7.36 -4.81 3.91
N MET A 69 7.26 -4.23 5.08
CA MET A 69 8.33 -3.46 5.75
C MET A 69 9.16 -4.39 6.66
N ILE A 70 9.78 -5.41 6.05
CA ILE A 70 10.53 -6.46 6.73
C ILE A 70 11.85 -6.75 6.01
N SER A 71 12.89 -7.15 6.74
CA SER A 71 14.21 -7.45 6.17
C SER A 71 14.81 -8.72 6.80
N PRO A 72 15.34 -9.65 5.98
CA PRO A 72 15.35 -9.66 4.51
C PRO A 72 14.01 -10.18 3.93
N VAL A 73 13.38 -9.39 3.07
CA VAL A 73 12.01 -9.65 2.57
C VAL A 73 11.87 -10.96 1.78
N HIS A 74 12.89 -11.34 1.01
CA HIS A 74 12.85 -12.52 0.12
C HIS A 74 12.55 -13.83 0.84
N LYS A 75 12.84 -13.94 2.14
CA LYS A 75 12.57 -15.15 2.96
C LYS A 75 11.09 -15.35 3.27
N TYR A 76 10.28 -14.31 3.14
CA TYR A 76 8.90 -14.31 3.61
C TYR A 76 7.86 -14.20 2.48
N ILE A 77 8.26 -13.96 1.24
CA ILE A 77 7.37 -13.80 0.09
C ILE A 77 6.40 -14.98 -0.04
N ASP A 78 6.90 -16.23 0.05
CA ASP A 78 6.07 -17.44 -0.01
C ASP A 78 4.99 -17.44 1.08
N ALA A 79 5.40 -17.18 2.32
CA ALA A 79 4.49 -17.23 3.46
C ALA A 79 3.35 -16.22 3.36
N TYR A 80 3.62 -14.99 2.87
CA TYR A 80 2.58 -13.98 2.66
C TYR A 80 1.71 -14.27 1.43
N SER A 81 2.27 -14.86 0.38
CA SER A 81 1.52 -15.35 -0.76
C SER A 81 0.52 -16.44 -0.35
N GLU A 82 0.97 -17.44 0.43
CA GLU A 82 0.14 -18.54 0.97
C GLU A 82 -0.90 -18.05 1.99
N ALA A 83 -0.60 -16.98 2.72
CA ALA A 83 -1.53 -16.34 3.63
C ALA A 83 -2.71 -15.66 2.93
N GLY A 84 -2.60 -15.40 1.62
CA GLY A 84 -3.68 -14.85 0.82
C GLY A 84 -3.48 -13.41 0.36
N ALA A 85 -2.25 -12.90 0.34
CA ALA A 85 -1.94 -11.64 -0.33
C ALA A 85 -2.36 -11.71 -1.80
N ASP A 86 -2.97 -10.65 -2.32
CA ASP A 86 -3.29 -10.49 -3.75
C ASP A 86 -2.24 -9.61 -4.42
N ILE A 87 -1.75 -8.61 -3.70
CA ILE A 87 -0.62 -7.75 -4.05
C ILE A 87 0.44 -7.93 -2.97
N ILE A 88 1.70 -8.08 -3.36
CA ILE A 88 2.84 -8.09 -2.42
C ILE A 88 3.73 -6.91 -2.80
N THR A 89 3.80 -5.93 -1.91
CA THR A 89 4.60 -4.72 -2.07
C THR A 89 5.85 -4.80 -1.20
N ILE A 90 7.02 -4.64 -1.82
CA ILE A 90 8.33 -4.75 -1.19
C ILE A 90 9.15 -3.48 -1.36
N HIS A 91 10.06 -3.23 -0.44
CA HIS A 91 11.02 -2.14 -0.53
C HIS A 91 12.32 -2.59 -1.21
N PRO A 92 12.89 -1.81 -2.16
CA PRO A 92 14.23 -2.07 -2.69
C PRO A 92 15.29 -2.16 -1.60
N GLU A 93 15.11 -1.37 -0.54
CA GLU A 93 16.02 -1.30 0.61
C GLU A 93 15.98 -2.56 1.50
N ALA A 94 14.93 -3.37 1.38
CA ALA A 94 14.70 -4.58 2.19
C ALA A 94 15.17 -5.87 1.51
N THR A 95 15.78 -5.79 0.32
CA THR A 95 16.24 -6.95 -0.44
C THR A 95 17.61 -6.70 -1.05
N GLU A 96 18.44 -7.75 -1.09
CA GLU A 96 19.73 -7.72 -1.78
C GLU A 96 19.58 -7.90 -3.30
N ASP A 97 18.46 -8.52 -3.74
CA ASP A 97 18.15 -8.78 -5.15
C ASP A 97 16.67 -8.50 -5.43
N LEU A 98 16.40 -7.25 -5.85
CA LEU A 98 15.07 -6.79 -6.20
C LEU A 98 14.50 -7.56 -7.42
N SER A 99 15.36 -7.85 -8.40
CA SER A 99 14.95 -8.58 -9.61
C SER A 99 14.42 -9.96 -9.30
N ASN A 100 15.13 -10.70 -8.46
CA ASN A 100 14.72 -12.05 -8.06
C ASN A 100 13.47 -12.02 -7.18
N SER A 101 13.33 -11.02 -6.29
CA SER A 101 12.14 -10.85 -5.46
C SER A 101 10.89 -10.54 -6.32
N ILE A 102 11.00 -9.66 -7.31
CA ILE A 102 9.94 -9.37 -8.29
C ILE A 102 9.54 -10.64 -9.05
N LYS A 103 10.53 -11.37 -9.58
CA LYS A 103 10.30 -12.62 -10.32
C LYS A 103 9.56 -13.64 -9.45
N LYS A 104 10.00 -13.81 -8.21
CA LYS A 104 9.39 -14.76 -7.26
C LYS A 104 7.92 -14.43 -6.99
N ILE A 105 7.58 -13.15 -6.75
CA ILE A 105 6.19 -12.74 -6.51
C ILE A 105 5.31 -13.07 -7.74
N LYS A 106 5.83 -12.83 -8.96
CA LYS A 106 5.12 -13.18 -10.21
C LYS A 106 4.92 -14.68 -10.38
N GLU A 107 5.94 -15.48 -10.11
CA GLU A 107 5.86 -16.95 -10.18
C GLU A 107 4.80 -17.53 -9.24
N LEU A 108 4.53 -16.85 -8.13
CA LEU A 108 3.45 -17.18 -7.19
C LEU A 108 2.06 -16.68 -7.66
N GLY A 109 1.97 -16.06 -8.84
CA GLY A 109 0.72 -15.55 -9.41
C GLY A 109 0.18 -14.31 -8.70
N LYS A 110 1.03 -13.56 -7.99
CA LYS A 110 0.64 -12.36 -7.26
C LYS A 110 1.00 -11.10 -8.05
N LYS A 111 0.25 -10.01 -7.80
CA LYS A 111 0.65 -8.68 -8.28
C LYS A 111 1.88 -8.20 -7.51
N VAL A 112 2.78 -7.56 -8.23
CA VAL A 112 4.03 -7.02 -7.69
C VAL A 112 3.89 -5.54 -7.43
N GLY A 113 4.04 -5.13 -6.17
CA GLY A 113 4.24 -3.75 -5.78
C GLY A 113 5.71 -3.49 -5.39
N VAL A 114 6.19 -2.28 -5.68
CA VAL A 114 7.48 -1.80 -5.17
C VAL A 114 7.27 -0.46 -4.48
N SER A 115 7.69 -0.37 -3.20
CA SER A 115 7.56 0.81 -2.36
C SER A 115 8.83 1.63 -2.34
N LEU A 116 8.72 2.95 -2.41
CA LEU A 116 9.84 3.89 -2.29
C LEU A 116 9.69 4.74 -1.03
N ASN A 117 10.68 4.67 -0.14
CA ASN A 117 10.78 5.56 1.01
C ASN A 117 10.87 7.05 0.58
N PRO A 118 10.56 8.02 1.46
CA PRO A 118 10.61 9.45 1.12
C PRO A 118 11.95 9.87 0.51
N GLU A 119 13.07 9.31 0.94
CA GLU A 119 14.41 9.65 0.44
C GLU A 119 14.82 8.86 -0.80
N THR A 120 14.18 7.72 -1.07
CA THR A 120 14.55 6.84 -2.19
C THR A 120 14.04 7.40 -3.51
N LYS A 121 14.95 7.58 -4.47
CA LYS A 121 14.63 8.14 -5.79
C LYS A 121 13.99 7.11 -6.71
N VAL A 122 13.18 7.57 -7.67
CA VAL A 122 12.51 6.74 -8.67
C VAL A 122 13.49 5.95 -9.56
N ASN A 123 14.71 6.49 -9.77
CA ASN A 123 15.71 5.85 -10.61
C ASN A 123 16.13 4.45 -10.13
N VAL A 124 15.97 4.13 -8.85
CA VAL A 124 16.27 2.80 -8.27
C VAL A 124 15.42 1.70 -8.89
N ILE A 125 14.22 2.04 -9.39
CA ILE A 125 13.25 1.06 -9.93
C ILE A 125 12.97 1.22 -11.43
N ILE A 126 13.63 2.14 -12.14
CA ILE A 126 13.35 2.45 -13.55
C ILE A 126 13.42 1.23 -14.46
N ASP A 127 14.36 0.32 -14.21
CA ASP A 127 14.59 -0.90 -15.02
C ASP A 127 13.61 -2.04 -14.69
N TYR A 128 12.73 -1.81 -13.72
CA TYR A 128 11.73 -2.79 -13.29
C TYR A 128 10.29 -2.34 -13.56
N LEU A 129 10.07 -1.09 -13.99
CA LEU A 129 8.73 -0.52 -14.14
C LEU A 129 7.82 -1.27 -15.12
N ASP A 130 8.38 -1.96 -16.10
CA ASP A 130 7.68 -2.83 -17.06
C ASP A 130 7.34 -4.21 -16.47
N LYS A 131 7.88 -4.53 -15.30
CA LYS A 131 7.77 -5.82 -14.63
C LYS A 131 6.92 -5.76 -13.36
N ILE A 132 6.45 -4.61 -12.96
CA ILE A 132 5.69 -4.40 -11.72
C ILE A 132 4.29 -3.90 -12.02
N ASP A 133 3.35 -4.18 -11.13
CA ASP A 133 1.94 -3.83 -11.29
C ASP A 133 1.59 -2.55 -10.52
N LEU A 134 2.41 -2.17 -9.53
CA LEU A 134 2.15 -1.08 -8.61
C LEU A 134 3.46 -0.45 -8.11
N VAL A 135 3.49 0.88 -8.03
CA VAL A 135 4.51 1.64 -7.30
C VAL A 135 3.85 2.35 -6.13
N LEU A 136 4.29 2.02 -4.92
CA LEU A 136 3.86 2.69 -3.70
C LEU A 136 4.84 3.80 -3.33
N ILE A 137 4.35 5.02 -3.18
CA ILE A 137 5.14 6.16 -2.71
C ILE A 137 4.82 6.41 -1.23
N MET A 138 5.81 6.22 -0.37
CA MET A 138 5.70 6.58 1.04
C MET A 138 5.71 8.10 1.19
N SER A 139 4.67 8.65 1.79
CA SER A 139 4.55 10.08 2.15
C SER A 139 4.77 10.34 3.63
N VAL A 140 5.34 9.37 4.33
CA VAL A 140 5.87 9.42 5.69
C VAL A 140 7.06 8.46 5.78
N ASN A 141 7.87 8.56 6.82
CA ASN A 141 8.83 7.49 7.12
C ASN A 141 8.06 6.26 7.63
N PRO A 142 8.27 5.07 7.01
CA PRO A 142 7.53 3.88 7.41
C PRO A 142 7.76 3.50 8.87
N GLY A 143 6.74 2.86 9.50
CA GLY A 143 6.82 2.33 10.86
C GLY A 143 5.64 2.66 11.77
N PHE A 144 5.02 3.82 11.65
CA PHE A 144 3.90 4.22 12.53
C PHE A 144 2.79 4.91 11.75
N GLY A 145 1.55 4.66 12.17
CA GLY A 145 0.38 5.38 11.64
C GLY A 145 0.24 6.79 12.21
N GLY A 146 -0.60 7.63 11.57
CA GLY A 146 -0.97 8.96 12.06
C GLY A 146 0.11 10.04 11.90
N GLN A 147 1.14 9.80 11.10
CA GLN A 147 2.18 10.79 10.81
C GLN A 147 1.70 11.88 9.85
N LYS A 148 2.42 13.00 9.84
CA LYS A 148 2.13 14.13 8.95
C LYS A 148 2.60 13.84 7.53
N PHE A 149 1.70 14.09 6.57
CA PHE A 149 1.97 13.98 5.15
C PHE A 149 3.15 14.84 4.69
N MET A 150 4.01 14.29 3.85
CA MET A 150 5.19 14.91 3.25
C MET A 150 4.91 15.28 1.78
N PRO A 151 4.56 16.53 1.45
CA PRO A 151 4.14 16.91 0.10
C PRO A 151 5.26 16.86 -0.95
N GLU A 152 6.52 16.90 -0.54
CA GLU A 152 7.68 16.83 -1.44
C GLU A 152 7.73 15.53 -2.25
N VAL A 153 7.17 14.43 -1.73
CA VAL A 153 7.14 13.14 -2.43
C VAL A 153 6.24 13.14 -3.66
N LEU A 154 5.32 14.12 -3.79
CA LEU A 154 4.46 14.25 -4.96
C LEU A 154 5.24 14.45 -6.26
N SER A 155 6.47 14.96 -6.17
CA SER A 155 7.38 15.06 -7.31
C SER A 155 7.70 13.69 -7.94
N LYS A 156 7.82 12.63 -7.13
CA LYS A 156 8.05 11.26 -7.59
C LYS A 156 6.83 10.71 -8.34
N ILE A 157 5.62 11.01 -7.87
CA ILE A 157 4.38 10.60 -8.55
C ILE A 157 4.31 11.24 -9.94
N LYS A 158 4.61 12.54 -10.05
CA LYS A 158 4.67 13.25 -11.33
C LYS A 158 5.74 12.66 -12.27
N GLU A 159 6.90 12.31 -11.72
CA GLU A 159 7.98 11.64 -12.46
C GLU A 159 7.51 10.29 -13.01
N LEU A 160 6.89 9.45 -12.17
CA LEU A 160 6.33 8.16 -12.57
C LEU A 160 5.26 8.30 -13.67
N LYS A 161 4.37 9.30 -13.55
CA LYS A 161 3.37 9.60 -14.59
C LYS A 161 4.01 9.98 -15.93
N LYS A 162 5.09 10.76 -15.88
CA LYS A 162 5.86 11.12 -17.08
C LYS A 162 6.48 9.86 -17.72
N ILE A 163 7.11 9.00 -16.92
CA ILE A 163 7.71 7.74 -17.39
C ILE A 163 6.65 6.81 -17.99
N GLN A 164 5.47 6.65 -17.35
CA GLN A 164 4.37 5.88 -17.91
C GLN A 164 4.02 6.32 -19.33
N LYS A 165 3.93 7.63 -19.54
CA LYS A 165 3.60 8.21 -20.84
C LYS A 165 4.72 8.02 -21.86
N GLU A 166 5.98 8.28 -21.47
CA GLU A 166 7.15 8.20 -22.36
C GLU A 166 7.47 6.77 -22.82
N LYS A 167 7.36 5.82 -21.89
CA LYS A 167 7.66 4.41 -22.16
C LYS A 167 6.44 3.60 -22.60
N ASN A 168 5.23 4.18 -22.61
CA ASN A 168 3.97 3.49 -22.88
C ASN A 168 3.79 2.22 -22.03
N ILE A 169 4.05 2.34 -20.73
CA ILE A 169 3.87 1.26 -19.73
C ILE A 169 2.77 1.65 -18.75
N ASP A 170 2.09 0.64 -18.21
CA ASP A 170 1.01 0.85 -17.24
C ASP A 170 1.26 0.10 -15.94
N PHE A 171 1.15 0.81 -14.84
CA PHE A 171 1.16 0.31 -13.46
C PHE A 171 0.29 1.24 -12.61
N ASP A 172 -0.13 0.78 -11.44
CA ASP A 172 -0.84 1.63 -10.49
C ASP A 172 0.16 2.46 -9.68
N ILE A 173 -0.23 3.69 -9.33
CA ILE A 173 0.55 4.56 -8.44
C ILE A 173 -0.25 4.73 -7.17
N GLU A 174 0.29 4.17 -6.10
CA GLU A 174 -0.25 4.22 -4.76
C GLU A 174 0.52 5.21 -3.91
N ILE A 175 -0.15 5.83 -2.95
CA ILE A 175 0.48 6.71 -1.97
C ILE A 175 0.02 6.32 -0.57
N ASP A 176 0.98 6.21 0.36
CA ASP A 176 0.74 5.86 1.75
C ASP A 176 1.47 6.81 2.71
N GLY A 177 0.72 7.30 3.69
CA GLY A 177 1.22 8.12 4.77
C GLY A 177 0.48 9.45 4.95
N GLY A 178 -0.29 9.56 6.02
CA GLY A 178 -0.97 10.80 6.41
C GLY A 178 -2.05 11.30 5.44
N ILE A 179 -2.58 10.43 4.58
CA ILE A 179 -3.62 10.79 3.61
C ILE A 179 -4.94 11.10 4.34
N ASN A 180 -5.49 12.28 4.02
CA ASN A 180 -6.73 12.80 4.56
C ASN A 180 -7.56 13.54 3.49
N PHE A 181 -8.72 14.12 3.87
CA PHE A 181 -9.61 14.80 2.92
C PHE A 181 -9.02 16.07 2.29
N GLU A 182 -8.00 16.68 2.90
CA GLU A 182 -7.37 17.91 2.41
C GLU A 182 -6.28 17.61 1.38
N ASN A 183 -5.48 16.55 1.63
CA ASN A 183 -4.31 16.24 0.80
C ASN A 183 -4.56 15.15 -0.26
N SER A 184 -5.66 14.39 -0.16
CA SER A 184 -6.06 13.39 -1.17
C SER A 184 -6.15 14.01 -2.57
N LYS A 185 -6.74 15.20 -2.70
CA LYS A 185 -6.86 15.91 -3.97
C LYS A 185 -5.52 16.17 -4.64
N ILE A 186 -4.56 16.73 -3.90
CA ILE A 186 -3.23 17.03 -4.48
C ILE A 186 -2.45 15.76 -4.85
N ALA A 187 -2.67 14.65 -4.12
CA ALA A 187 -2.09 13.35 -4.46
C ALA A 187 -2.68 12.80 -5.78
N ILE A 188 -4.00 12.89 -5.95
CA ILE A 188 -4.70 12.50 -7.18
C ILE A 188 -4.27 13.38 -8.37
N GLU A 189 -4.22 14.70 -8.19
CA GLU A 189 -3.75 15.64 -9.21
C GLU A 189 -2.29 15.40 -9.62
N ALA A 190 -1.45 14.93 -8.69
CA ALA A 190 -0.08 14.50 -9.00
C ALA A 190 -0.05 13.23 -9.85
N GLY A 191 -1.08 12.38 -9.77
CA GLY A 191 -1.23 11.18 -10.57
C GLY A 191 -1.40 9.87 -9.79
N ALA A 192 -1.54 9.91 -8.46
CA ALA A 192 -1.90 8.73 -7.68
C ALA A 192 -3.31 8.27 -8.05
N ASN A 193 -3.51 6.95 -8.12
CA ASN A 193 -4.82 6.35 -8.36
C ASN A 193 -5.24 5.37 -7.26
N ILE A 194 -4.35 5.04 -6.32
CA ILE A 194 -4.66 4.29 -5.10
C ILE A 194 -4.24 5.14 -3.90
N LEU A 195 -5.15 5.34 -2.95
CA LEU A 195 -4.90 6.09 -1.73
C LEU A 195 -4.95 5.16 -0.53
N VAL A 196 -3.83 5.02 0.17
CA VAL A 196 -3.79 4.35 1.47
C VAL A 196 -4.13 5.36 2.55
N SER A 197 -5.15 5.06 3.34
CA SER A 197 -5.56 5.92 4.44
C SER A 197 -6.03 5.08 5.63
N GLY A 198 -5.46 5.32 6.79
CA GLY A 198 -5.84 4.62 8.03
C GLY A 198 -6.68 5.53 8.95
N THR A 199 -6.01 6.39 9.69
CA THR A 199 -6.63 7.25 10.72
C THR A 199 -7.85 8.02 10.20
N THR A 200 -7.80 8.56 8.99
CA THR A 200 -8.93 9.30 8.39
C THR A 200 -10.15 8.40 8.21
N ILE A 201 -9.96 7.17 7.74
CA ILE A 201 -11.08 6.23 7.52
C ILE A 201 -11.68 5.77 8.84
N PHE A 202 -10.85 5.38 9.81
CA PHE A 202 -11.33 4.77 11.05
C PHE A 202 -11.81 5.78 12.11
N LYS A 203 -11.26 7.02 12.11
CA LYS A 203 -11.52 7.98 13.21
C LYS A 203 -12.32 9.22 12.80
N SER A 204 -12.24 9.68 11.54
CA SER A 204 -12.99 10.85 11.10
C SER A 204 -14.48 10.57 11.04
N ASN A 205 -15.29 11.63 11.17
CA ASN A 205 -16.75 11.54 11.14
C ASN A 205 -17.31 10.47 12.10
N ASN A 206 -16.74 10.33 13.29
CA ASN A 206 -17.10 9.33 14.30
C ASN A 206 -16.97 7.87 13.78
N GLY A 207 -16.00 7.60 12.95
CA GLY A 207 -15.75 6.26 12.38
C GLY A 207 -16.78 5.83 11.32
N ALA A 208 -17.41 6.77 10.63
CA ALA A 208 -18.34 6.52 9.53
C ALA A 208 -17.57 6.07 8.25
N ILE A 209 -17.13 4.81 8.23
CA ILE A 209 -16.20 4.24 7.22
C ILE A 209 -16.66 4.53 5.79
N LYS A 210 -17.91 4.17 5.44
CA LYS A 210 -18.43 4.41 4.09
C LYS A 210 -18.35 5.88 3.70
N LYS A 211 -18.79 6.79 4.55
CA LYS A 211 -18.72 8.24 4.30
C LYS A 211 -17.29 8.69 4.08
N ASN A 212 -16.34 8.19 4.88
CA ASN A 212 -14.93 8.57 4.79
C ASN A 212 -14.29 8.06 3.49
N ILE A 213 -14.62 6.84 3.07
CA ILE A 213 -14.19 6.28 1.78
C ILE A 213 -14.78 7.10 0.61
N ASP A 214 -16.08 7.41 0.63
CA ASP A 214 -16.75 8.18 -0.41
C ASP A 214 -16.13 9.58 -0.55
N LEU A 215 -15.84 10.25 0.57
CA LEU A 215 -15.16 11.56 0.58
C LEU A 215 -13.76 11.50 -0.04
N LEU A 216 -12.97 10.47 0.27
CA LEU A 216 -11.64 10.30 -0.33
C LEU A 216 -11.71 9.96 -1.84
N LYS A 217 -12.74 9.23 -2.29
CA LYS A 217 -12.94 8.93 -3.72
C LYS A 217 -13.38 10.14 -4.55
N SER A 218 -14.02 11.11 -3.90
CA SER A 218 -14.57 12.31 -4.56
C SER A 218 -13.66 13.54 -4.52
N SER A 219 -12.44 13.38 -4.01
CA SER A 219 -11.46 14.47 -3.83
C SER A 219 -10.91 15.02 -5.14
#